data_9316186b11649b11e2ac5ca36ba2026c
#
_entry.id   9316186b11649b11e2ac5ca36ba2026c
#
_cell.length_a   1.000
_cell.length_b   1.000
_cell.length_c   1.000
_cell.angle_alpha   90.00
_cell.angle_beta   90.00
_cell.angle_gamma   90.00
#
_symmetry.space_group_name_H-M   'P 1'
#
loop_
_entity.id
_entity.type
_entity.pdbx_description
1 polymer ?
#
loop_
_entity_poly.entity_id
_entity_poly.type
_entity_poly.pdbx_seq_one_letter_code
_entity_poly.pdbx_strand_id
1 'polypeptide(L)'
;VGAAPIQNIGAYGVELKDIFDSCEAIDLATGNIKTFLKSECDFGYRESIFKNKLKNKYIILNVNLRLSIDNHGIKTNYGTISNELQKNNITNPTIQDVSEAIINIRTSKLPDPKLIGNSGSFFKNPVVSKETFKLLKLNFSDIPSYEVSNN
;
A
#
# COMPACT_ATOMS: atom_id res chain seq x y z
N VAL A 1 1.17 -6.38 -11.72
CA VAL A 1 -0.01 -5.50 -11.83
C VAL A 1 -1.19 -6.11 -11.07
N GLY A 2 -1.62 -7.34 -11.40
CA GLY A 2 -2.80 -7.98 -10.79
C GLY A 2 -2.75 -8.16 -9.26
N ALA A 3 -1.59 -8.31 -8.66
CA ALA A 3 -1.47 -8.41 -7.20
C ALA A 3 -1.79 -7.09 -6.46
N ALA A 4 -1.67 -5.95 -7.12
CA ALA A 4 -1.90 -4.65 -6.49
C ALA A 4 -3.34 -4.46 -5.97
N PRO A 5 -4.41 -4.69 -6.76
CA PRO A 5 -5.78 -4.61 -6.25
C PRO A 5 -6.16 -5.79 -5.35
N ILE A 6 -5.57 -6.99 -5.52
CA ILE A 6 -5.89 -8.13 -4.65
C ILE A 6 -5.63 -7.78 -3.19
N GLN A 7 -4.50 -7.15 -2.88
CA GLN A 7 -4.10 -6.82 -1.51
C GLN A 7 -4.22 -5.33 -1.17
N ASN A 8 -4.88 -4.52 -2.01
CA ASN A 8 -4.92 -3.06 -1.82
C ASN A 8 -3.52 -2.55 -1.39
N ILE A 9 -2.52 -2.77 -2.26
CA ILE A 9 -1.13 -2.47 -1.93
C ILE A 9 -0.96 -1.03 -1.45
N GLY A 10 -0.16 -0.83 -0.42
CA GLY A 10 0.08 0.50 0.11
C GLY A 10 1.45 0.61 0.77
N ALA A 11 2.02 1.79 0.69
CA ALA A 11 3.25 2.18 1.35
C ALA A 11 3.27 3.70 1.57
N TYR A 12 4.07 4.15 2.53
CA TYR A 12 4.31 5.58 2.77
C TYR A 12 3.03 6.42 2.95
N GLY A 13 2.03 5.84 3.62
CA GLY A 13 0.77 6.54 3.96
C GLY A 13 -0.24 6.64 2.82
N VAL A 14 -0.05 5.92 1.71
CA VAL A 14 -1.02 5.81 0.62
C VAL A 14 -1.33 4.35 0.30
N GLU A 15 -2.54 4.09 -0.15
CA GLU A 15 -2.99 2.76 -0.60
C GLU A 15 -3.50 2.84 -2.04
N LEU A 16 -3.51 1.70 -2.73
CA LEU A 16 -4.01 1.63 -4.11
C LEU A 16 -5.43 2.19 -4.22
N LYS A 17 -6.30 1.88 -3.27
CA LYS A 17 -7.69 2.39 -3.25
C LYS A 17 -7.79 3.91 -3.37
N ASP A 18 -6.76 4.67 -2.96
CA ASP A 18 -6.80 6.14 -3.00
C ASP A 18 -6.84 6.67 -4.43
N ILE A 19 -6.21 5.95 -5.37
CA ILE A 19 -6.09 6.32 -6.78
C ILE A 19 -6.72 5.32 -7.75
N PHE A 20 -7.27 4.21 -7.26
CA PHE A 20 -7.90 3.18 -8.08
C PHE A 20 -9.21 3.68 -8.67
N ASP A 21 -9.39 3.49 -9.98
CA ASP A 21 -10.62 3.76 -10.71
C ASP A 21 -11.39 2.46 -10.99
N SER A 22 -10.76 1.55 -11.72
CA SER A 22 -11.35 0.28 -12.11
C SER A 22 -10.28 -0.77 -12.43
N CYS A 23 -10.67 -2.01 -12.61
CA CYS A 23 -9.85 -3.05 -13.23
C CYS A 23 -10.70 -3.98 -14.10
N GLU A 24 -10.07 -4.58 -15.10
CA GLU A 24 -10.67 -5.67 -15.85
C GLU A 24 -10.09 -7.00 -15.37
N ALA A 25 -10.96 -7.97 -15.22
CA ALA A 25 -10.59 -9.31 -14.81
C ALA A 25 -11.36 -10.37 -15.59
N ILE A 26 -10.68 -11.46 -15.93
CA ILE A 26 -11.28 -12.61 -16.59
C ILE A 26 -11.83 -13.57 -15.53
N ASP A 27 -13.09 -13.95 -15.71
CA ASP A 27 -13.74 -14.99 -14.90
C ASP A 27 -13.21 -16.37 -15.29
N LEU A 28 -12.66 -17.10 -14.35
CA LEU A 28 -12.03 -18.40 -14.60
C LEU A 28 -13.02 -19.51 -14.95
N ALA A 29 -14.30 -19.36 -14.60
CA ALA A 29 -15.32 -20.36 -14.90
C ALA A 29 -15.92 -20.16 -16.31
N THR A 30 -16.06 -18.90 -16.75
CA THR A 30 -16.76 -18.58 -17.99
C THR A 30 -15.84 -18.07 -19.11
N GLY A 31 -14.64 -17.60 -18.78
CA GLY A 31 -13.74 -16.92 -19.71
C GLY A 31 -14.16 -15.49 -20.05
N ASN A 32 -15.24 -14.98 -19.48
CA ASN A 32 -15.74 -13.64 -19.76
C ASN A 32 -14.91 -12.58 -19.00
N ILE A 33 -14.74 -11.42 -19.63
CA ILE A 33 -14.11 -10.26 -18.99
C ILE A 33 -15.19 -9.45 -18.28
N LYS A 34 -14.92 -9.11 -17.02
CA LYS A 34 -15.72 -8.20 -16.20
C LYS A 34 -14.88 -7.00 -15.75
N THR A 35 -15.45 -5.81 -15.87
CA THR A 35 -14.90 -4.60 -15.26
C THR A 35 -15.42 -4.46 -13.83
N PHE A 36 -14.51 -4.26 -12.88
CA PHE A 36 -14.80 -3.96 -11.48
C PHE A 36 -14.48 -2.51 -11.19
N LEU A 37 -15.48 -1.77 -10.73
CA LEU A 37 -15.31 -0.40 -10.26
C LEU A 37 -14.75 -0.40 -8.82
N LYS A 38 -14.19 0.73 -8.38
CA LYS A 38 -13.67 0.90 -7.02
C LYS A 38 -14.68 0.49 -5.94
N SER A 39 -15.94 0.85 -6.07
CA SER A 39 -17.02 0.52 -5.13
C SER A 39 -17.32 -0.97 -5.03
N GLU A 40 -17.00 -1.77 -6.06
CA GLU A 40 -17.19 -3.22 -6.07
C GLU A 40 -16.03 -3.99 -5.47
N CYS A 41 -14.86 -3.34 -5.31
CA CYS A 41 -13.63 -4.02 -4.88
C CYS A 41 -13.52 -4.27 -3.38
N ASP A 42 -14.40 -3.71 -2.55
CA ASP A 42 -14.46 -3.91 -1.08
C ASP A 42 -13.06 -3.78 -0.42
N PHE A 43 -12.35 -2.68 -0.75
CA PHE A 43 -10.98 -2.46 -0.30
C PHE A 43 -10.88 -2.19 1.19
N GLY A 44 -10.08 -2.99 1.88
CA GLY A 44 -9.67 -2.80 3.27
C GLY A 44 -8.13 -2.79 3.41
N TYR A 45 -7.65 -2.77 4.65
CA TYR A 45 -6.21 -2.85 4.93
C TYR A 45 -5.63 -4.19 4.45
N ARG A 46 -4.88 -4.15 3.36
CA ARG A 46 -4.32 -5.35 2.67
C ARG A 46 -5.41 -6.36 2.28
N GLU A 47 -6.62 -5.88 1.99
CA GLU A 47 -7.79 -6.67 1.67
C GLU A 47 -8.53 -6.12 0.45
N SER A 48 -9.22 -7.03 -0.26
CA SER A 48 -10.17 -6.72 -1.33
C SER A 48 -11.15 -7.87 -1.51
N ILE A 49 -12.16 -7.65 -2.36
CA ILE A 49 -13.09 -8.71 -2.76
C ILE A 49 -12.37 -9.91 -3.41
N PHE A 50 -11.26 -9.66 -4.13
CA PHE A 50 -10.48 -10.70 -4.80
C PHE A 50 -9.71 -11.59 -3.83
N LYS A 51 -9.48 -11.14 -2.62
CA LYS A 51 -8.84 -11.91 -1.56
C LYS A 51 -9.85 -12.69 -0.71
N ASN A 52 -11.11 -12.28 -0.76
CA ASN A 52 -12.22 -12.82 0.02
C ASN A 52 -13.27 -13.51 -0.87
N LYS A 53 -14.41 -12.89 -1.12
CA LYS A 53 -15.58 -13.46 -1.81
C LYS A 53 -15.28 -13.99 -3.23
N LEU A 54 -14.33 -13.36 -3.93
CA LEU A 54 -13.92 -13.71 -5.29
C LEU A 54 -12.55 -14.37 -5.36
N LYS A 55 -12.05 -14.87 -4.23
CA LYS A 55 -10.76 -15.57 -4.18
C LYS A 55 -10.73 -16.73 -5.17
N ASN A 56 -9.68 -16.76 -5.99
CA ASN A 56 -9.44 -17.77 -7.02
C ASN A 56 -10.52 -17.85 -8.13
N LYS A 57 -11.38 -16.82 -8.27
CA LYS A 57 -12.40 -16.79 -9.31
C LYS A 57 -12.03 -15.93 -10.52
N TYR A 58 -11.10 -14.99 -10.35
CA TYR A 58 -10.72 -14.03 -11.38
C TYR A 58 -9.22 -13.89 -11.52
N ILE A 59 -8.78 -13.62 -12.75
CA ILE A 59 -7.42 -13.15 -13.05
C ILE A 59 -7.52 -11.70 -13.51
N ILE A 60 -6.86 -10.79 -12.79
CA ILE A 60 -6.84 -9.36 -13.12
C ILE A 60 -5.92 -9.13 -14.31
N LEU A 61 -6.45 -8.53 -15.38
CA LEU A 61 -5.74 -8.27 -16.63
C LEU A 61 -5.08 -6.89 -16.64
N ASN A 62 -5.83 -5.87 -16.20
CA ASN A 62 -5.34 -4.50 -16.14
C ASN A 62 -5.90 -3.77 -14.92
N VAL A 63 -5.33 -2.61 -14.62
CA VAL A 63 -5.76 -1.70 -13.53
C VAL A 63 -5.73 -0.28 -14.06
N ASN A 64 -6.84 0.43 -13.92
CA ASN A 64 -6.97 1.83 -14.26
C ASN A 64 -6.81 2.69 -13.01
N LEU A 65 -5.92 3.68 -13.08
CA LEU A 65 -5.63 4.59 -11.98
C LEU A 65 -6.04 6.01 -12.37
N ARG A 66 -6.63 6.74 -11.44
CA ARG A 66 -6.94 8.15 -11.58
C ARG A 66 -5.88 8.98 -10.89
N LEU A 67 -5.10 9.71 -11.67
CA LEU A 67 -4.02 10.54 -11.18
C LEU A 67 -4.35 12.02 -11.44
N SER A 68 -3.88 12.92 -10.55
CA SER A 68 -3.96 14.36 -10.77
C SER A 68 -2.86 14.80 -11.74
N ILE A 69 -3.20 15.74 -12.62
CA ILE A 69 -2.24 16.37 -13.56
C ILE A 69 -1.60 17.59 -12.89
N ASP A 70 -2.37 18.29 -12.06
CA ASP A 70 -1.99 19.51 -11.35
C ASP A 70 -2.53 19.49 -9.91
N ASN A 71 -2.23 20.51 -9.13
CA ASN A 71 -2.70 20.68 -7.74
C ASN A 71 -2.50 19.43 -6.89
N HIS A 72 -1.32 18.82 -6.99
CA HIS A 72 -0.99 17.59 -6.31
C HIS A 72 -1.12 17.73 -4.79
N GLY A 73 -1.95 16.90 -4.17
CA GLY A 73 -2.03 16.77 -2.72
C GLY A 73 -0.79 16.03 -2.18
N ILE A 74 0.30 16.76 -1.94
CA ILE A 74 1.56 16.18 -1.48
C ILE A 74 1.42 15.72 -0.03
N LYS A 75 1.59 14.42 0.21
CA LYS A 75 1.55 13.81 1.54
C LYS A 75 2.96 13.54 2.05
N THR A 76 3.41 14.33 3.01
CA THR A 76 4.74 14.19 3.63
C THR A 76 4.68 13.72 5.09
N ASN A 77 3.48 13.54 5.64
CA ASN A 77 3.28 13.24 7.08
C ASN A 77 3.79 11.84 7.50
N TYR A 78 4.19 11.00 6.57
CA TYR A 78 4.85 9.74 6.90
C TYR A 78 6.27 10.05 7.39
N GLY A 79 6.55 9.77 8.66
CA GLY A 79 7.72 10.26 9.39
C GLY A 79 9.08 10.11 8.69
N THR A 80 9.30 9.01 7.97
CA THR A 80 10.56 8.81 7.23
C THR A 80 10.69 9.75 6.04
N ILE A 81 9.60 10.13 5.36
CA ILE A 81 9.62 11.09 4.25
C ILE A 81 9.96 12.48 4.78
N SER A 82 9.26 12.93 5.83
CA SER A 82 9.54 14.23 6.46
C SER A 82 11.00 14.37 6.88
N ASN A 83 11.55 13.33 7.49
CA ASN A 83 12.95 13.33 7.92
C ASN A 83 13.93 13.43 6.75
N GLU A 84 13.65 12.73 5.64
CA GLU A 84 14.50 12.76 4.44
C GLU A 84 14.45 14.13 3.76
N LEU A 85 13.26 14.73 3.65
CA LEU A 85 13.11 16.09 3.13
C LEU A 85 13.83 17.14 4.00
N GLN A 86 13.74 17.01 5.33
CA GLN A 86 14.44 17.90 6.26
C GLN A 86 15.96 17.80 6.14
N LYS A 87 16.52 16.60 5.99
CA LYS A 87 17.96 16.41 5.77
C LYS A 87 18.47 17.18 4.54
N ASN A 88 17.62 17.28 3.51
CA ASN A 88 17.94 17.99 2.28
C ASN A 88 17.50 19.47 2.29
N ASN A 89 17.08 20.01 3.46
CA ASN A 89 16.59 21.38 3.65
C ASN A 89 15.40 21.75 2.74
N ILE A 90 14.54 20.77 2.37
CA ILE A 90 13.37 20.98 1.52
C ILE A 90 12.16 21.29 2.42
N THR A 91 11.69 22.52 2.38
CA THR A 91 10.53 23.01 3.17
C THR A 91 9.22 22.98 2.41
N ASN A 92 9.27 23.21 1.11
CA ASN A 92 8.11 23.19 0.21
C ASN A 92 8.34 22.14 -0.90
N PRO A 93 8.12 20.84 -0.59
CA PRO A 93 8.47 19.76 -1.51
C PRO A 93 7.58 19.75 -2.75
N THR A 94 8.16 19.45 -3.88
CA THR A 94 7.47 19.06 -5.11
C THR A 94 7.20 17.56 -5.13
N ILE A 95 6.44 17.07 -6.12
CA ILE A 95 6.25 15.61 -6.32
C ILE A 95 7.58 14.91 -6.62
N GLN A 96 8.51 15.58 -7.30
CA GLN A 96 9.85 15.08 -7.58
C GLN A 96 10.64 14.89 -6.29
N ASP A 97 10.64 15.88 -5.41
CA ASP A 97 11.35 15.82 -4.11
C ASP A 97 10.84 14.65 -3.25
N VAL A 98 9.51 14.44 -3.22
CA VAL A 98 8.92 13.31 -2.49
C VAL A 98 9.29 11.98 -3.13
N SER A 99 9.29 11.90 -4.46
CA SER A 99 9.71 10.69 -5.19
C SER A 99 11.17 10.35 -4.89
N GLU A 100 12.05 11.34 -4.91
CA GLU A 100 13.47 11.18 -4.63
C GLU A 100 13.73 10.76 -3.16
N ALA A 101 13.03 11.40 -2.22
CA ALA A 101 13.06 11.00 -0.81
C ALA A 101 12.65 9.52 -0.61
N ILE A 102 11.58 9.06 -1.28
CA ILE A 102 11.15 7.67 -1.22
C ILE A 102 12.19 6.73 -1.82
N ILE A 103 12.80 7.10 -2.96
CA ILE A 103 13.87 6.31 -3.59
C ILE A 103 15.04 6.15 -2.62
N ASN A 104 15.51 7.24 -2.01
CA ASN A 104 16.61 7.24 -1.06
C ASN A 104 16.31 6.35 0.17
N ILE A 105 15.11 6.49 0.75
CA ILE A 105 14.65 5.66 1.87
C ILE A 105 14.64 4.18 1.48
N ARG A 106 14.15 3.84 0.30
CA ARG A 106 14.10 2.45 -0.17
C ARG A 106 15.49 1.88 -0.42
N THR A 107 16.34 2.63 -1.09
CA THR A 107 17.73 2.22 -1.40
C THR A 107 18.55 2.01 -0.14
N SER A 108 18.30 2.79 0.92
CA SER A 108 19.00 2.61 2.21
C SER A 108 18.51 1.39 3.02
N LYS A 109 17.30 0.88 2.74
CA LYS A 109 16.67 -0.19 3.54
C LYS A 109 16.59 -1.53 2.83
N LEU A 110 16.59 -1.53 1.51
CA LEU A 110 16.37 -2.73 0.70
C LEU A 110 17.61 -3.00 -0.16
N PRO A 111 17.97 -4.27 -0.34
CA PRO A 111 19.03 -4.62 -1.28
C PRO A 111 18.63 -4.24 -2.70
N ASP A 112 19.61 -3.96 -3.55
CA ASP A 112 19.38 -3.75 -4.98
C ASP A 112 18.77 -5.03 -5.58
N PRO A 113 17.56 -4.97 -6.18
CA PRO A 113 16.90 -6.13 -6.76
C PRO A 113 17.64 -6.75 -7.96
N LYS A 114 18.61 -6.03 -8.53
CA LYS A 114 19.52 -6.58 -9.55
C LYS A 114 20.56 -7.54 -8.96
N LEU A 115 20.87 -7.37 -7.67
CA LEU A 115 21.85 -8.20 -6.95
C LEU A 115 21.16 -9.29 -6.14
N ILE A 116 20.09 -8.92 -5.42
CA ILE A 116 19.33 -9.82 -4.56
C ILE A 116 17.84 -9.60 -4.80
N GLY A 117 17.15 -10.61 -5.38
CA GLY A 117 15.71 -10.57 -5.53
C GLY A 117 14.99 -10.49 -4.18
N ASN A 118 13.93 -9.68 -4.10
CA ASN A 118 13.06 -9.65 -2.92
C ASN A 118 11.59 -9.57 -3.33
N SER A 119 10.72 -10.16 -2.52
CA SER A 119 9.27 -10.18 -2.77
C SER A 119 8.52 -9.10 -1.97
N GLY A 120 9.23 -8.25 -1.25
CA GLY A 120 8.63 -7.27 -0.33
C GLY A 120 8.15 -7.91 0.98
N SER A 121 7.22 -7.25 1.67
CA SER A 121 6.67 -7.72 2.94
C SER A 121 5.80 -8.97 2.74
N PHE A 122 6.17 -10.07 3.38
CA PHE A 122 5.45 -11.32 3.32
C PHE A 122 4.27 -11.38 4.30
N PHE A 123 4.46 -10.86 5.51
CA PHE A 123 3.44 -10.87 6.54
C PHE A 123 2.63 -9.56 6.56
N LYS A 124 1.33 -9.69 6.83
CA LYS A 124 0.45 -8.58 7.15
C LYS A 124 0.58 -8.26 8.64
N ASN A 125 0.72 -6.98 9.00
CA ASN A 125 0.68 -6.59 10.40
C ASN A 125 -0.69 -6.93 11.01
N PRO A 126 -0.75 -7.66 12.14
CA PRO A 126 -2.01 -7.98 12.79
C PRO A 126 -2.59 -6.74 13.48
N VAL A 127 -3.92 -6.65 13.50
CA VAL A 127 -4.64 -5.73 14.38
C VAL A 127 -5.03 -6.52 15.63
N VAL A 128 -4.65 -6.04 16.79
CA VAL A 128 -4.88 -6.69 18.08
C VAL A 128 -5.60 -5.75 19.05
N SER A 129 -6.21 -6.29 20.10
CA SER A 129 -6.81 -5.48 21.15
C SER A 129 -5.72 -4.72 21.95
N LYS A 130 -6.12 -3.64 22.65
CA LYS A 130 -5.22 -2.90 23.54
C LYS A 130 -4.65 -3.77 24.65
N GLU A 131 -5.44 -4.71 25.16
CA GLU A 131 -5.06 -5.66 26.22
C GLU A 131 -3.97 -6.61 25.69
N THR A 132 -4.20 -7.21 24.52
CA THR A 132 -3.21 -8.08 23.85
C THR A 132 -1.91 -7.31 23.58
N PHE A 133 -2.02 -6.07 23.11
CA PHE A 133 -0.83 -5.23 22.86
C PHE A 133 -0.06 -4.95 24.15
N LYS A 134 -0.72 -4.65 25.27
CA LYS A 134 -0.06 -4.46 26.58
C LYS A 134 0.73 -5.70 27.00
N LEU A 135 0.15 -6.90 26.84
CA LEU A 135 0.85 -8.15 27.15
C LEU A 135 2.07 -8.38 26.23
N LEU A 136 1.94 -8.05 24.94
CA LEU A 136 3.08 -8.14 24.02
C LEU A 136 4.20 -7.17 24.41
N LYS A 137 3.86 -5.95 24.83
CA LYS A 137 4.83 -4.95 25.30
C LYS A 137 5.62 -5.38 26.55
N LEU A 138 5.05 -6.20 27.41
CA LEU A 138 5.75 -6.75 28.58
C LEU A 138 6.90 -7.69 28.17
N ASN A 139 6.72 -8.44 27.09
CA ASN A 139 7.73 -9.38 26.60
C ASN A 139 8.65 -8.77 25.52
N PHE A 140 8.18 -7.76 24.82
CA PHE A 140 8.86 -7.12 23.68
C PHE A 140 8.72 -5.59 23.79
N SER A 141 9.57 -4.96 24.62
CA SER A 141 9.49 -3.52 24.93
C SER A 141 9.54 -2.63 23.67
N ASP A 142 10.32 -3.03 22.67
CA ASP A 142 10.58 -2.27 21.45
C ASP A 142 9.68 -2.67 20.27
N ILE A 143 8.62 -3.47 20.50
CA ILE A 143 7.71 -3.88 19.44
C ILE A 143 7.07 -2.64 18.77
N PRO A 144 7.27 -2.45 17.45
CA PRO A 144 6.67 -1.32 16.75
C PRO A 144 5.15 -1.48 16.70
N SER A 145 4.44 -0.37 16.90
CA SER A 145 2.99 -0.36 16.86
C SER A 145 2.45 0.96 16.33
N TYR A 146 1.26 0.89 15.74
CA TYR A 146 0.54 2.03 15.20
C TYR A 146 -0.91 1.95 15.68
N GLU A 147 -1.44 3.05 16.19
CA GLU A 147 -2.86 3.10 16.50
C GLU A 147 -3.69 3.05 15.21
N VAL A 148 -4.73 2.23 15.23
CA VAL A 148 -5.74 2.18 14.18
C VAL A 148 -7.03 2.77 14.72
N SER A 149 -7.61 3.76 14.00
CA SER A 149 -8.94 4.26 14.31
C SER A 149 -9.96 3.14 14.07
N ASN A 150 -10.80 2.89 15.04
CA ASN A 150 -12.02 2.11 14.82
C ASN A 150 -12.92 2.95 13.89
N ASN A 151 -12.98 2.61 12.62
CA ASN A 151 -14.04 3.06 11.72
C ASN A 151 -15.22 2.10 11.83
#